data_5a4877ca09feb848917dca85b6e365ff
#
_entry.id   5a4877ca09feb848917dca85b6e365ff
#
_cell.length_a   1.000
_cell.length_b   1.000
_cell.length_c   1.000
_cell.angle_alpha   90.00
_cell.angle_beta   90.00
_cell.angle_gamma   90.00
#
_symmetry.space_group_name_H-M   'P 1'
#
loop_
_entity.id
_entity.type
_entity.pdbx_description
1 polymer ?
#
loop_
_entity_poly.entity_id
_entity_poly.type
_entity_poly.pdbx_seq_one_letter_code
_entity_poly.pdbx_strand_id
1 'polypeptide(L)' 'MTIFTVRTAIGREEQVVDFLATNAEKADGVHAILSPHSVVGYIFVEADSVTEVQQISYR' A
#
# COMPACT_ATOMS: atom_id res chain seq x y z
N MET A 1 -10.96 4.10 10.01
CA MET A 1 -10.01 3.88 8.90
C MET A 1 -8.94 4.94 8.91
N THR A 2 -7.75 4.57 8.59
CA THR A 2 -6.59 5.46 8.62
C THR A 2 -5.82 5.32 7.33
N ILE A 3 -5.22 6.41 6.88
CA ILE A 3 -4.35 6.39 5.71
C ILE A 3 -2.91 6.29 6.18
N PHE A 4 -2.21 5.26 5.73
CA PHE A 4 -0.81 5.03 6.05
C PHE A 4 0.05 5.30 4.82
N THR A 5 1.27 5.78 5.06
CA THR A 5 2.21 6.05 4.00
C THR A 5 3.24 4.92 3.94
N VAL A 6 3.41 4.35 2.75
CA VAL A 6 4.41 3.31 2.51
C VAL A 6 5.47 3.90 1.60
N ARG A 7 6.73 3.85 2.05
CA ARG A 7 7.86 4.30 1.25
C ARG A 7 8.26 3.24 0.26
N THR A 8 8.61 3.68 -0.95
CA THR A 8 9.11 2.79 -1.98
C THR A 8 10.20 3.49 -2.78
N ALA A 9 10.95 2.71 -3.56
CA ALA A 9 11.96 3.27 -4.44
C ALA A 9 11.29 4.08 -5.54
N ILE A 10 11.87 5.24 -5.85
CA ILE A 10 11.38 6.11 -6.92
C ILE A 10 11.45 5.33 -8.23
N GLY A 11 10.35 5.34 -8.98
CA GLY A 11 10.25 4.61 -10.23
C GLY A 11 9.69 3.20 -10.10
N ARG A 12 9.47 2.72 -8.87
CA ARG A 12 8.93 1.38 -8.63
C ARG A 12 7.54 1.39 -7.99
N GLU A 13 6.92 2.54 -7.92
CA GLU A 13 5.63 2.70 -7.25
C GLU A 13 4.57 1.76 -7.84
N GLU A 14 4.51 1.66 -9.16
CA GLU A 14 3.51 0.83 -9.82
C GLU A 14 3.68 -0.64 -9.49
N GLN A 15 4.92 -1.13 -9.48
CA GLN A 15 5.22 -2.51 -9.12
C GLN A 15 4.84 -2.81 -7.67
N VAL A 16 5.12 -1.87 -6.78
CA VAL A 16 4.80 -2.04 -5.36
C VAL A 16 3.28 -2.00 -5.15
N VAL A 17 2.57 -1.11 -5.87
CA VAL A 17 1.10 -1.09 -5.81
C VAL A 17 0.52 -2.44 -6.23
N ASP A 18 1.02 -3.02 -7.32
CA ASP A 18 0.56 -4.31 -7.78
C ASP A 18 0.80 -5.41 -6.75
N PHE A 19 1.99 -5.39 -6.12
CA PHE A 19 2.34 -6.34 -5.08
C PHE A 19 1.40 -6.20 -3.87
N LEU A 20 1.21 -4.98 -3.41
CA LEU A 20 0.34 -4.73 -2.25
C LEU A 20 -1.11 -5.08 -2.56
N ALA A 21 -1.58 -4.74 -3.74
CA ALA A 21 -2.97 -5.04 -4.14
C ALA A 21 -3.21 -6.54 -4.20
N THR A 22 -2.26 -7.30 -4.73
CA THR A 22 -2.37 -8.75 -4.78
C THR A 22 -2.45 -9.34 -3.37
N ASN A 23 -1.62 -8.84 -2.46
CA ASN A 23 -1.65 -9.31 -1.07
C ASN A 23 -2.92 -8.88 -0.36
N ALA A 24 -3.44 -7.70 -0.68
CA ALA A 24 -4.65 -7.18 -0.05
C ALA A 24 -5.89 -8.00 -0.40
N GLU A 25 -5.90 -8.69 -1.52
CA GLU A 25 -7.01 -9.57 -1.89
C GLU A 25 -7.21 -10.69 -0.87
N LYS A 26 -6.17 -11.06 -0.16
CA LYS A 26 -6.20 -12.15 0.83
C LYS A 26 -6.30 -11.64 2.26
N ALA A 27 -6.39 -10.34 2.43
CA ALA A 27 -6.39 -9.72 3.76
C ALA A 27 -7.64 -8.84 3.93
N ASP A 28 -8.28 -8.94 5.07
CA ASP A 28 -9.36 -8.02 5.42
C ASP A 28 -8.77 -6.73 5.97
N GLY A 29 -9.52 -5.64 5.86
CA GLY A 29 -9.15 -4.40 6.51
C GLY A 29 -8.31 -3.45 5.68
N VAL A 30 -7.99 -3.80 4.45
CA VAL A 30 -7.33 -2.88 3.50
C VAL A 30 -8.39 -2.41 2.50
N HIS A 31 -8.59 -1.10 2.41
CA HIS A 31 -9.72 -0.54 1.67
C HIS A 31 -9.32 0.18 0.39
N ALA A 32 -8.13 0.76 0.34
CA ALA A 32 -7.66 1.46 -0.84
C ALA A 32 -6.15 1.53 -0.87
N ILE A 33 -5.58 1.53 -2.06
CA ILE A 33 -4.16 1.72 -2.29
C ILE A 33 -4.02 2.76 -3.39
N LEU A 34 -3.28 3.82 -3.11
CA LEU A 34 -3.16 4.97 -4.00
C LEU A 34 -1.69 5.28 -4.26
N SER A 35 -1.38 5.59 -5.52
CA SER A 35 -0.04 6.04 -5.90
C SER A 35 -0.18 7.26 -6.81
N PRO A 36 -0.35 8.46 -6.24
CA PRO A 36 -0.49 9.68 -7.04
C PRO A 36 0.78 9.97 -7.82
N HIS A 37 0.64 10.35 -9.08
CA HIS A 37 1.79 10.67 -9.94
C HIS A 37 2.61 11.83 -9.43
N SER A 38 1.99 12.76 -8.71
CA SER A 38 2.65 13.95 -8.20
C SER A 38 3.49 13.68 -6.95
N VAL A 39 3.37 12.48 -6.35
CA VAL A 39 4.07 12.12 -5.12
C VAL A 39 4.90 10.88 -5.41
N VAL A 40 6.17 11.08 -5.71
CA VAL A 40 7.07 9.96 -6.05
C VAL A 40 7.69 9.37 -4.79
N GLY A 41 7.89 8.06 -4.80
CA GLY A 41 8.52 7.33 -3.70
C GLY A 41 7.59 7.01 -2.54
N TYR A 42 6.29 7.26 -2.69
CA TYR A 42 5.31 7.00 -1.63
C TYR A 42 4.04 6.40 -2.19
N ILE A 43 3.45 5.49 -1.42
CA ILE A 43 2.16 4.89 -1.71
C ILE A 43 1.31 5.07 -0.47
N PHE A 44 0.03 5.39 -0.66
CA PHE A 44 -0.90 5.59 0.44
C PHE A 44 -1.84 4.40 0.52
N VAL A 45 -1.99 3.85 1.72
CA VAL A 45 -2.84 2.69 1.97
C VAL A 45 -3.88 3.07 3.01
N GLU A 46 -5.15 2.95 2.66
CA GLU A 46 -6.24 3.13 3.60
C GLU A 46 -6.58 1.77 4.21
N ALA A 47 -6.43 1.66 5.51
CA ALA A 47 -6.62 0.40 6.22
C ALA A 47 -7.17 0.65 7.62
N ASP A 48 -7.65 -0.43 8.26
CA ASP A 48 -8.22 -0.34 9.61
C ASP A 48 -7.14 -0.07 10.65
N SER A 49 -5.96 -0.66 10.46
CA SER A 49 -4.85 -0.45 11.39
C SER A 49 -3.53 -0.68 10.66
N VAL A 50 -2.42 -0.32 11.33
CA VAL A 50 -1.09 -0.54 10.77
C VAL A 50 -0.78 -2.03 10.60
N THR A 51 -1.41 -2.88 11.36
CA THR A 51 -1.21 -4.34 11.26
C THR A 51 -1.58 -4.83 9.86
N GLU A 52 -2.68 -4.35 9.30
CA GLU A 52 -3.10 -4.73 7.95
C GLU A 52 -2.07 -4.29 6.91
N VAL A 53 -1.52 -3.10 7.07
CA VAL A 53 -0.49 -2.60 6.16
C VAL A 53 0.76 -3.47 6.24
N GLN A 54 1.16 -3.85 7.45
CA GLN A 54 2.31 -4.73 7.66
C GLN A 54 2.09 -6.10 7.02
N GLN A 55 0.89 -6.66 7.15
CA GLN A 55 0.57 -7.97 6.58
C GLN A 55 0.70 -7.99 5.06
N ILE A 56 0.25 -6.95 4.37
CA ILE A 56 0.35 -6.92 2.91
C ILE A 56 1.73 -6.52 2.42
N SER A 57 2.58 -6.01 3.29
CA SER A 57 3.94 -5.59 2.94
C SER A 57 4.95 -6.74 3.00
N TYR A 58 4.57 -7.87 3.56
CA TYR A 58 5.43 -9.05 3.63
C TYR A 58 5.08 -10.05 2.52
N ARG A 59 6.04 -10.82 2.14
CA ARG A 59 5.85 -11.88 1.17
C ARG A 59 5.35 -13.16 1.81
#